data_0ff8a6338727680973087e10ff3452a2
#
_entry.id   0ff8a6338727680973087e10ff3452a2
#
_cell.length_a   1.000
_cell.length_b   1.000
_cell.length_c   1.000
_cell.angle_alpha   90.00
_cell.angle_beta   90.00
_cell.angle_gamma   90.00
#
_symmetry.space_group_name_H-M   'P 1'
#
loop_
_entity.id
_entity.type
_entity.pdbx_description
1 polymer ?
#
loop_
_entity_poly.entity_id
_entity_poly.type
_entity_poly.pdbx_seq_one_letter_code
_entity_poly.pdbx_strand_id
1 'polypeptide(L)'
;MTPTPHPRLEAREVEMSRPIHWLALAWRDMERCPTPGVMHGLILALTGGALFWYARHDFWWIAAMLSVCMMLAPLLATGLYEISRMLERDEEATLSDALRVWLSGDARLGQFGLLLSLASAGWLVCSAALIHWMLPASVYTPADFVRLVVMQPHFGLFEIWVLMSSLMASLMFASTLVTIPLLLDHPTLTLWQAVAPAGV
;
A
#
# COMPACT_ATOMS: atom_id res chain seq x y z
N MET A 1 39.50 9.07 -2.85
CA MET A 1 38.22 8.61 -2.27
C MET A 1 37.83 7.36 -3.03
N THR A 2 38.07 6.19 -2.44
CA THR A 2 37.60 4.91 -3.01
C THR A 2 36.10 4.85 -2.81
N PRO A 3 35.27 4.57 -3.86
CA PRO A 3 33.85 4.37 -3.70
C PRO A 3 33.62 3.18 -2.78
N THR A 4 32.88 3.39 -1.70
CA THR A 4 32.41 2.30 -0.84
C THR A 4 31.61 1.33 -1.70
N PRO A 5 31.91 0.04 -1.72
CA PRO A 5 31.15 -0.93 -2.50
C PRO A 5 29.71 -0.95 -2.00
N HIS A 6 28.77 -0.63 -2.85
CA HIS A 6 27.35 -0.79 -2.56
C HIS A 6 27.08 -2.26 -2.23
N PRO A 7 26.34 -2.56 -1.16
CA PRO A 7 25.96 -3.94 -0.87
C PRO A 7 25.20 -4.51 -2.09
N ARG A 8 25.70 -5.59 -2.65
CA ARG A 8 25.00 -6.31 -3.72
C ARG A 8 23.78 -6.96 -3.09
N LEU A 9 22.60 -6.51 -3.50
CA LEU A 9 21.34 -7.12 -3.11
C LEU A 9 21.18 -8.40 -3.93
N GLU A 10 21.45 -9.56 -3.32
CA GLU A 10 21.24 -10.85 -3.98
C GLU A 10 19.85 -11.37 -3.66
N ALA A 11 19.05 -11.65 -4.69
CA ALA A 11 17.76 -12.29 -4.54
C ALA A 11 17.95 -13.74 -4.05
N ARG A 12 17.28 -14.11 -2.96
CA ARG A 12 17.27 -15.48 -2.45
C ARG A 12 16.04 -16.22 -2.93
N GLU A 13 16.21 -17.46 -3.35
CA GLU A 13 15.08 -18.35 -3.60
C GLU A 13 14.35 -18.66 -2.29
N VAL A 14 13.02 -18.54 -2.32
CA VAL A 14 12.16 -18.72 -1.15
C VAL A 14 11.18 -19.86 -1.46
N GLU A 15 11.07 -20.81 -0.55
CA GLU A 15 10.08 -21.89 -0.66
C GLU A 15 8.64 -21.36 -0.66
N MET A 16 7.75 -21.98 -1.41
CA MET A 16 6.34 -21.61 -1.53
C MET A 16 5.57 -21.65 -0.19
N SER A 17 6.07 -22.40 0.80
CA SER A 17 5.48 -22.50 2.14
C SER A 17 5.84 -21.32 3.08
N ARG A 18 6.87 -20.55 2.75
CA ARG A 18 7.37 -19.45 3.58
C ARG A 18 6.31 -18.39 3.93
N PRO A 19 5.40 -17.96 3.03
CA PRO A 19 4.37 -16.99 3.38
C PRO A 19 3.49 -17.40 4.56
N ILE A 20 3.17 -18.70 4.68
CA ILE A 20 2.38 -19.22 5.82
C ILE A 20 3.17 -19.09 7.13
N HIS A 21 4.47 -19.36 7.07
CA HIS A 21 5.34 -19.19 8.23
C HIS A 21 5.44 -17.71 8.65
N TRP A 22 5.58 -16.79 7.70
CA TRP A 22 5.58 -15.34 8.00
C TRP A 22 4.27 -14.87 8.63
N LEU A 23 3.13 -15.40 8.17
CA LEU A 23 1.83 -15.10 8.80
C LEU A 23 1.78 -15.58 10.26
N ALA A 24 2.31 -16.78 10.54
CA ALA A 24 2.37 -17.31 11.89
C ALA A 24 3.28 -16.47 12.80
N LEU A 25 4.41 -15.97 12.28
CA LEU A 25 5.29 -15.06 13.01
C LEU A 25 4.59 -13.73 13.31
N ALA A 26 3.95 -13.12 12.31
CA ALA A 26 3.21 -11.87 12.49
C ALA A 26 2.06 -12.01 13.52
N TRP A 27 1.38 -13.15 13.52
CA TRP A 27 0.36 -13.45 14.54
C TRP A 27 0.96 -13.52 15.93
N ARG A 28 2.10 -14.19 16.09
CA ARG A 28 2.83 -14.28 17.35
C ARG A 28 3.30 -12.92 17.86
N ASP A 29 3.76 -12.03 16.96
CA ASP A 29 4.15 -10.67 17.31
C ASP A 29 2.95 -9.87 17.82
N MET A 30 1.79 -10.03 17.18
CA MET A 30 0.55 -9.40 17.61
C MET A 30 0.05 -9.93 18.96
N GLU A 31 0.28 -11.22 19.29
CA GLU A 31 -0.03 -11.79 20.61
C GLU A 31 0.92 -11.26 21.69
N ARG A 32 2.20 -11.07 21.35
CA ARG A 32 3.21 -10.52 22.28
C ARG A 32 3.00 -9.04 22.59
N CYS A 33 2.61 -8.25 21.57
CA CYS A 33 2.42 -6.80 21.68
C CYS A 33 1.15 -6.35 20.96
N PRO A 34 -0.06 -6.60 21.54
CA PRO A 34 -1.33 -6.35 20.86
C PRO A 34 -1.67 -4.87 20.70
N THR A 35 -1.22 -4.01 21.62
CA THR A 35 -1.63 -2.60 21.68
C THR A 35 -1.34 -1.83 20.39
N PRO A 36 -0.14 -1.85 19.80
CA PRO A 36 0.14 -1.13 18.55
C PRO A 36 -0.74 -1.62 17.39
N GLY A 37 -0.92 -2.93 17.24
CA GLY A 37 -1.74 -3.51 16.17
C GLY A 37 -3.21 -3.11 16.28
N VAL A 38 -3.80 -3.25 17.48
CA VAL A 38 -5.21 -2.90 17.75
C VAL A 38 -5.43 -1.39 17.56
N MET A 39 -4.57 -0.55 18.10
CA MET A 39 -4.67 0.90 17.96
C MET A 39 -4.55 1.34 16.50
N HIS A 40 -3.64 0.73 15.76
CA HIS A 40 -3.48 0.98 14.33
C HIS A 40 -4.75 0.63 13.54
N GLY A 41 -5.28 -0.58 13.77
CA GLY A 41 -6.55 -1.02 13.19
C GLY A 41 -7.73 -0.11 13.55
N LEU A 42 -7.81 0.34 14.81
CA LEU A 42 -8.86 1.25 15.27
C LEU A 42 -8.76 2.62 14.58
N ILE A 43 -7.58 3.20 14.50
CA ILE A 43 -7.36 4.48 13.79
C ILE A 43 -7.78 4.35 12.32
N LEU A 44 -7.36 3.30 11.63
CA LEU A 44 -7.74 3.06 10.24
C LEU A 44 -9.24 2.85 10.08
N ALA A 45 -9.89 2.10 10.98
CA ALA A 45 -11.31 1.85 10.93
C ALA A 45 -12.13 3.13 11.17
N LEU A 46 -11.75 3.94 12.16
CA LEU A 46 -12.43 5.20 12.47
C LEU A 46 -12.23 6.23 11.34
N THR A 47 -11.00 6.39 10.85
CA THR A 47 -10.71 7.32 9.76
C THR A 47 -11.40 6.88 8.46
N GLY A 48 -11.26 5.61 8.09
CA GLY A 48 -11.92 5.05 6.90
C GLY A 48 -13.44 5.11 6.99
N GLY A 49 -14.01 4.81 8.16
CA GLY A 49 -15.45 4.94 8.42
C GLY A 49 -15.96 6.37 8.31
N ALA A 50 -15.25 7.34 8.87
CA ALA A 50 -15.58 8.76 8.77
C ALA A 50 -15.52 9.26 7.31
N LEU A 51 -14.46 8.90 6.58
CA LEU A 51 -14.29 9.24 5.16
C LEU A 51 -15.39 8.60 4.31
N PHE A 52 -15.70 7.33 4.55
CA PHE A 52 -16.79 6.64 3.86
C PHE A 52 -18.14 7.31 4.15
N TRP A 53 -18.43 7.65 5.39
CA TRP A 53 -19.66 8.33 5.77
C TRP A 53 -19.82 9.67 5.04
N TYR A 54 -18.73 10.43 4.95
CA TYR A 54 -18.71 11.71 4.25
C TYR A 54 -18.92 11.53 2.74
N ALA A 55 -18.24 10.56 2.13
CA ALA A 55 -18.21 10.35 0.68
C ALA A 55 -19.34 9.45 0.14
N ARG A 56 -20.15 8.83 0.98
CA ARG A 56 -21.09 7.75 0.64
C ARG A 56 -22.10 8.05 -0.50
N HIS A 57 -22.32 9.30 -0.80
CA HIS A 57 -23.25 9.73 -1.86
C HIS A 57 -22.57 9.98 -3.20
N ASP A 58 -21.26 9.88 -3.27
CA ASP A 58 -20.46 10.26 -4.43
C ASP A 58 -19.48 9.16 -4.77
N PHE A 59 -19.73 8.43 -5.85
CA PHE A 59 -18.90 7.28 -6.25
C PHE A 59 -17.42 7.65 -6.41
N TRP A 60 -17.13 8.76 -7.08
CA TRP A 60 -15.76 9.14 -7.37
C TRP A 60 -14.97 9.55 -6.13
N TRP A 61 -15.64 10.16 -5.15
CA TRP A 61 -15.02 10.42 -3.85
C TRP A 61 -14.72 9.14 -3.07
N ILE A 62 -15.63 8.18 -3.06
CA ILE A 62 -15.37 6.87 -2.43
C ILE A 62 -14.19 6.17 -3.13
N ALA A 63 -14.23 6.13 -4.47
CA ALA A 63 -13.17 5.50 -5.27
C ALA A 63 -11.81 6.16 -5.02
N ALA A 64 -11.75 7.50 -4.99
CA ALA A 64 -10.53 8.24 -4.70
C ALA A 64 -9.98 7.93 -3.31
N MET A 65 -10.81 8.05 -2.28
CA MET A 65 -10.42 7.80 -0.89
C MET A 65 -9.97 6.35 -0.66
N LEU A 66 -10.74 5.39 -1.18
CA LEU A 66 -10.39 3.97 -1.08
C LEU A 66 -9.06 3.68 -1.78
N SER A 67 -8.85 4.23 -2.98
CA SER A 67 -7.61 4.05 -3.74
C SER A 67 -6.41 4.62 -2.99
N VAL A 68 -6.51 5.83 -2.46
CA VAL A 68 -5.45 6.44 -1.65
C VAL A 68 -5.18 5.63 -0.38
N CYS A 69 -6.23 5.21 0.35
CA CYS A 69 -6.07 4.39 1.54
C CYS A 69 -5.37 3.05 1.23
N MET A 70 -5.77 2.37 0.16
CA MET A 70 -5.15 1.10 -0.24
C MET A 70 -3.68 1.26 -0.64
N MET A 71 -3.36 2.33 -1.36
CA MET A 71 -1.98 2.60 -1.78
C MET A 71 -1.08 3.04 -0.61
N LEU A 72 -1.63 3.77 0.37
CA LEU A 72 -0.87 4.20 1.54
C LEU A 72 -0.82 3.17 2.67
N ALA A 73 -1.68 2.13 2.64
CA ALA A 73 -1.72 1.12 3.69
C ALA A 73 -0.35 0.49 4.00
N PRO A 74 0.50 0.11 3.03
CA PRO A 74 1.83 -0.43 3.31
C PRO A 74 2.75 0.59 4.00
N LEU A 75 2.63 1.88 3.65
CA LEU A 75 3.39 2.95 4.28
C LEU A 75 2.93 3.16 5.73
N LEU A 76 1.62 3.11 5.96
CA LEU A 76 1.06 3.19 7.31
C LEU A 76 1.47 2.00 8.17
N ALA A 77 1.70 0.83 7.58
CA ALA A 77 2.17 -0.36 8.27
C ALA A 77 3.66 -0.30 8.70
N THR A 78 4.45 0.71 8.27
CA THR A 78 5.88 0.80 8.63
C THR A 78 6.13 0.84 10.13
N GLY A 79 5.22 1.45 10.90
CA GLY A 79 5.27 1.42 12.36
C GLY A 79 5.16 0.02 12.94
N LEU A 80 4.34 -0.84 12.34
CA LEU A 80 4.21 -2.24 12.76
C LEU A 80 5.44 -3.07 12.37
N TYR A 81 6.10 -2.76 11.24
CA TYR A 81 7.39 -3.38 10.90
C TYR A 81 8.46 -3.10 11.96
N GLU A 82 8.52 -1.87 12.48
CA GLU A 82 9.46 -1.54 13.56
C GLU A 82 9.17 -2.31 14.83
N ILE A 83 7.88 -2.47 15.21
CA ILE A 83 7.48 -3.30 16.35
C ILE A 83 7.95 -4.74 16.18
N SER A 84 7.67 -5.39 15.04
CA SER A 84 8.14 -6.75 14.76
C SER A 84 9.66 -6.85 14.83
N ARG A 85 10.39 -5.86 14.30
CA ARG A 85 11.84 -5.83 14.33
C ARG A 85 12.41 -5.72 15.75
N MET A 86 11.78 -4.94 16.62
CA MET A 86 12.15 -4.85 18.04
C MET A 86 11.88 -6.18 18.77
N LEU A 87 10.73 -6.80 18.51
CA LEU A 87 10.38 -8.11 19.11
C LEU A 87 11.31 -9.24 18.65
N GLU A 88 11.82 -9.21 17.41
CA GLU A 88 12.86 -10.15 16.94
C GLU A 88 14.19 -9.99 17.68
N ARG A 89 14.46 -8.81 18.24
CA ARG A 89 15.66 -8.53 19.05
C ARG A 89 15.43 -8.71 20.54
N ASP A 90 14.27 -9.26 20.93
CA ASP A 90 13.82 -9.37 22.30
C ASP A 90 13.80 -8.02 23.07
N GLU A 91 13.58 -6.91 22.33
CA GLU A 91 13.41 -5.58 22.90
C GLU A 91 11.94 -5.32 23.26
N GLU A 92 11.71 -4.51 24.31
CA GLU A 92 10.35 -4.06 24.64
C GLU A 92 9.86 -3.07 23.60
N ALA A 93 8.76 -3.41 22.92
CA ALA A 93 8.15 -2.58 21.90
C ALA A 93 6.87 -1.90 22.41
N THR A 94 6.72 -0.61 22.10
CA THR A 94 5.58 0.19 22.55
C THR A 94 4.91 0.92 21.38
N LEU A 95 3.68 1.41 21.61
CA LEU A 95 2.98 2.23 20.62
C LEU A 95 3.78 3.48 20.20
N SER A 96 4.55 4.06 21.14
CA SER A 96 5.38 5.23 20.86
C SER A 96 6.49 4.92 19.84
N ASP A 97 6.99 3.71 19.80
CA ASP A 97 8.03 3.30 18.84
C ASP A 97 7.45 3.18 17.44
N ALA A 98 6.24 2.63 17.29
CA ALA A 98 5.52 2.64 16.02
C ALA A 98 5.25 4.08 15.51
N LEU A 99 4.84 4.99 16.39
CA LEU A 99 4.58 6.38 16.03
C LEU A 99 5.85 7.14 15.69
N ARG A 100 6.98 6.84 16.32
CA ARG A 100 8.28 7.46 16.01
C ARG A 100 8.68 7.27 14.55
N VAL A 101 8.37 6.13 13.94
CA VAL A 101 8.67 5.88 12.51
C VAL A 101 7.97 6.93 11.64
N TRP A 102 6.73 7.27 11.93
CA TRP A 102 6.00 8.29 11.18
C TRP A 102 6.45 9.71 11.51
N LEU A 103 6.80 9.95 12.77
CA LEU A 103 7.27 11.26 13.26
C LEU A 103 8.75 11.50 12.98
N SER A 104 9.52 10.47 12.59
CA SER A 104 10.95 10.60 12.27
C SER A 104 11.22 11.55 11.10
N GLY A 105 10.19 11.83 10.29
CA GLY A 105 10.31 12.74 9.16
C GLY A 105 11.22 12.20 8.04
N ASP A 106 11.35 10.88 7.91
CA ASP A 106 12.13 10.30 6.80
C ASP A 106 11.56 10.74 5.46
N ALA A 107 12.25 11.69 4.84
CA ALA A 107 11.84 12.26 3.56
C ALA A 107 11.66 11.20 2.45
N ARG A 108 12.37 10.08 2.52
CA ARG A 108 12.29 8.98 1.54
C ARG A 108 10.95 8.26 1.62
N LEU A 109 10.46 7.98 2.84
CA LEU A 109 9.13 7.40 3.06
C LEU A 109 8.03 8.37 2.61
N GLY A 110 8.20 9.68 2.91
CA GLY A 110 7.30 10.72 2.45
C GLY A 110 7.25 10.84 0.92
N GLN A 111 8.41 10.81 0.26
CA GLN A 111 8.51 10.81 -1.21
C GLN A 111 7.85 9.55 -1.83
N PHE A 112 8.05 8.39 -1.20
CA PHE A 112 7.42 7.16 -1.65
C PHE A 112 5.88 7.22 -1.49
N GLY A 113 5.39 7.74 -0.36
CA GLY A 113 3.96 7.98 -0.15
C GLY A 113 3.35 8.95 -1.17
N LEU A 114 4.09 10.01 -1.53
CA LEU A 114 3.68 10.92 -2.60
C LEU A 114 3.60 10.19 -3.95
N LEU A 115 4.60 9.37 -4.29
CA LEU A 115 4.60 8.57 -5.51
C LEU A 115 3.38 7.63 -5.57
N LEU A 116 3.08 6.94 -4.48
CA LEU A 116 1.89 6.08 -4.38
C LEU A 116 0.59 6.88 -4.53
N SER A 117 0.52 8.08 -3.94
CA SER A 117 -0.65 8.96 -4.07
C SER A 117 -0.86 9.44 -5.50
N LEU A 118 0.22 9.81 -6.19
CA LEU A 118 0.19 10.19 -7.61
C LEU A 118 -0.23 9.00 -8.50
N ALA A 119 0.27 7.80 -8.22
CA ALA A 119 -0.13 6.59 -8.93
C ALA A 119 -1.62 6.28 -8.71
N SER A 120 -2.12 6.44 -7.48
CA SER A 120 -3.54 6.30 -7.16
C SER A 120 -4.41 7.31 -7.92
N ALA A 121 -4.00 8.57 -7.96
CA ALA A 121 -4.69 9.62 -8.71
C ALA A 121 -4.68 9.31 -10.22
N GLY A 122 -3.55 8.89 -10.77
CA GLY A 122 -3.43 8.47 -12.17
C GLY A 122 -4.36 7.31 -12.50
N TRP A 123 -4.41 6.29 -11.65
CA TRP A 123 -5.35 5.17 -11.82
C TRP A 123 -6.82 5.63 -11.80
N LEU A 124 -7.17 6.53 -10.89
CA LEU A 124 -8.54 7.07 -10.80
C LEU A 124 -8.92 7.83 -12.07
N VAL A 125 -8.02 8.67 -12.56
CA VAL A 125 -8.23 9.43 -13.82
C VAL A 125 -8.36 8.48 -15.01
N CYS A 126 -7.49 7.47 -15.13
CA CYS A 126 -7.57 6.46 -16.19
C CYS A 126 -8.88 5.66 -16.11
N SER A 127 -9.31 5.27 -14.90
CA SER A 127 -10.59 4.58 -14.67
C SER A 127 -11.78 5.44 -15.08
N ALA A 128 -11.77 6.71 -14.67
CA ALA A 128 -12.84 7.65 -15.01
C ALA A 128 -12.88 7.90 -16.54
N ALA A 129 -11.74 8.09 -17.17
CA ALA A 129 -11.63 8.29 -18.62
C ALA A 129 -12.12 7.06 -19.40
N LEU A 130 -11.73 5.85 -18.99
CA LEU A 130 -12.18 4.59 -19.60
C LEU A 130 -13.70 4.44 -19.51
N ILE A 131 -14.27 4.64 -18.32
CA ILE A 131 -15.72 4.54 -18.08
C ILE A 131 -16.45 5.60 -18.91
N HIS A 132 -16.00 6.85 -18.88
CA HIS A 132 -16.62 7.93 -19.62
C HIS A 132 -16.55 7.72 -21.15
N TRP A 133 -15.46 7.14 -21.66
CA TRP A 133 -15.28 6.89 -23.10
C TRP A 133 -16.16 5.74 -23.61
N MET A 134 -16.33 4.69 -22.80
CA MET A 134 -17.06 3.50 -23.19
C MET A 134 -18.53 3.52 -22.79
N LEU A 135 -18.93 4.40 -21.86
CA LEU A 135 -20.27 4.48 -21.33
C LEU A 135 -20.91 5.85 -21.64
N PRO A 136 -22.07 5.90 -22.31
CA PRO A 136 -22.77 7.17 -22.56
C PRO A 136 -23.46 7.73 -21.30
N ALA A 137 -23.58 6.93 -20.24
CA ALA A 137 -24.20 7.29 -18.97
C ALA A 137 -23.17 7.65 -17.91
N SER A 138 -23.49 8.64 -17.07
CA SER A 138 -22.61 9.03 -15.96
C SER A 138 -22.79 8.13 -14.74
N VAL A 139 -21.70 7.79 -14.07
CA VAL A 139 -21.67 7.02 -12.82
C VAL A 139 -21.57 8.01 -11.66
N TYR A 140 -22.62 8.11 -10.86
CA TYR A 140 -22.66 9.01 -9.71
C TYR A 140 -22.60 8.24 -8.37
N THR A 141 -23.22 7.07 -8.31
CA THR A 141 -23.31 6.28 -7.08
C THR A 141 -22.62 4.93 -7.23
N PRO A 142 -22.24 4.28 -6.12
CA PRO A 142 -21.75 2.90 -6.16
C PRO A 142 -22.72 1.92 -6.82
N ALA A 143 -24.03 2.14 -6.68
CA ALA A 143 -25.04 1.32 -7.33
C ALA A 143 -25.03 1.49 -8.86
N ASP A 144 -24.78 2.71 -9.35
CA ASP A 144 -24.60 2.96 -10.79
C ASP A 144 -23.38 2.23 -11.33
N PHE A 145 -22.26 2.24 -10.60
CA PHE A 145 -21.05 1.51 -10.99
C PHE A 145 -21.34 0.01 -11.13
N VAL A 146 -21.97 -0.60 -10.13
CA VAL A 146 -22.34 -2.02 -10.20
C VAL A 146 -23.28 -2.29 -11.37
N ARG A 147 -24.32 -1.48 -11.56
CA ARG A 147 -25.33 -1.67 -12.62
C ARG A 147 -24.77 -1.42 -14.01
N LEU A 148 -24.00 -0.35 -14.19
CA LEU A 148 -23.59 0.14 -15.51
C LEU A 148 -22.22 -0.37 -15.95
N VAL A 149 -21.35 -0.77 -15.02
CA VAL A 149 -20.00 -1.28 -15.34
C VAL A 149 -19.90 -2.78 -15.12
N VAL A 150 -20.31 -3.27 -13.93
CA VAL A 150 -20.13 -4.67 -13.56
C VAL A 150 -21.19 -5.59 -14.17
N MET A 151 -22.46 -5.17 -14.15
CA MET A 151 -23.60 -5.98 -14.62
C MET A 151 -23.97 -5.76 -16.10
N GLN A 152 -23.15 -5.03 -16.85
CA GLN A 152 -23.36 -4.83 -18.29
C GLN A 152 -23.30 -6.17 -19.03
N PRO A 153 -24.30 -6.48 -19.90
CA PRO A 153 -24.30 -7.72 -20.66
C PRO A 153 -23.30 -7.73 -21.82
N HIS A 154 -22.67 -6.59 -22.11
CA HIS A 154 -21.71 -6.46 -23.22
C HIS A 154 -20.27 -6.60 -22.71
N PHE A 155 -19.58 -7.57 -23.29
CA PHE A 155 -18.16 -7.81 -23.04
C PHE A 155 -17.31 -6.56 -23.39
N GLY A 156 -16.42 -6.18 -22.50
CA GLY A 156 -15.41 -5.16 -22.82
C GLY A 156 -15.07 -4.20 -21.67
N LEU A 157 -16.01 -3.41 -21.17
CA LEU A 157 -15.69 -2.34 -20.21
C LEU A 157 -15.17 -2.89 -18.87
N PHE A 158 -15.90 -3.81 -18.27
CA PHE A 158 -15.54 -4.38 -16.97
C PHE A 158 -14.23 -5.16 -17.05
N GLU A 159 -14.06 -5.97 -18.08
CA GLU A 159 -12.86 -6.78 -18.30
C GLU A 159 -11.61 -5.92 -18.51
N ILE A 160 -11.71 -4.88 -19.34
CA ILE A 160 -10.61 -3.93 -19.55
C ILE A 160 -10.29 -3.19 -18.27
N TRP A 161 -11.32 -2.75 -17.54
CA TRP A 161 -11.15 -2.06 -16.26
C TRP A 161 -10.46 -2.97 -15.21
N VAL A 162 -10.88 -4.24 -15.10
CA VAL A 162 -10.26 -5.23 -14.20
C VAL A 162 -8.82 -5.50 -14.60
N LEU A 163 -8.54 -5.70 -15.90
CA LEU A 163 -7.19 -5.95 -16.39
C LEU A 163 -6.25 -4.76 -16.07
N MET A 164 -6.68 -3.55 -16.38
CA MET A 164 -5.94 -2.33 -16.08
C MET A 164 -5.69 -2.15 -14.58
N SER A 165 -6.73 -2.38 -13.75
CA SER A 165 -6.63 -2.29 -12.29
C SER A 165 -5.72 -3.36 -11.71
N SER A 166 -5.78 -4.59 -12.21
CA SER A 166 -4.93 -5.70 -11.78
C SER A 166 -3.46 -5.45 -12.11
N LEU A 167 -3.18 -4.94 -13.31
CA LEU A 167 -1.81 -4.58 -13.71
C LEU A 167 -1.25 -3.50 -12.79
N MET A 168 -2.02 -2.43 -12.56
CA MET A 168 -1.61 -1.34 -11.67
C MET A 168 -1.40 -1.82 -10.25
N ALA A 169 -2.34 -2.60 -9.70
CA ALA A 169 -2.24 -3.16 -8.36
C ALA A 169 -1.00 -4.05 -8.22
N SER A 170 -0.69 -4.89 -9.22
CA SER A 170 0.48 -5.76 -9.21
C SER A 170 1.79 -4.96 -9.20
N LEU A 171 1.89 -3.91 -10.02
CA LEU A 171 3.06 -3.03 -10.04
C LEU A 171 3.26 -2.30 -8.71
N MET A 172 2.19 -1.76 -8.14
CA MET A 172 2.24 -1.06 -6.86
C MET A 172 2.57 -2.03 -5.72
N PHE A 173 1.98 -3.21 -5.69
CA PHE A 173 2.26 -4.23 -4.70
C PHE A 173 3.72 -4.68 -4.76
N ALA A 174 4.23 -5.02 -5.94
CA ALA A 174 5.62 -5.42 -6.12
C ALA A 174 6.59 -4.32 -5.67
N SER A 175 6.33 -3.06 -6.03
CA SER A 175 7.18 -1.93 -5.62
C SER A 175 7.15 -1.72 -4.10
N THR A 176 5.99 -1.80 -3.45
CA THR A 176 5.88 -1.59 -1.99
C THR A 176 6.54 -2.70 -1.18
N LEU A 177 6.40 -3.97 -1.61
CA LEU A 177 7.01 -5.12 -0.93
C LEU A 177 8.54 -5.03 -0.86
N VAL A 178 9.17 -4.46 -1.88
CA VAL A 178 10.62 -4.36 -1.95
C VAL A 178 11.12 -3.03 -1.37
N THR A 179 10.49 -1.92 -1.74
CA THR A 179 10.98 -0.58 -1.41
C THR A 179 10.90 -0.28 0.08
N ILE A 180 9.79 -0.62 0.74
CA ILE A 180 9.60 -0.26 2.15
C ILE A 180 10.60 -0.95 3.07
N PRO A 181 10.79 -2.29 3.04
CA PRO A 181 11.81 -2.95 3.85
C PRO A 181 13.23 -2.43 3.55
N LEU A 182 13.57 -2.22 2.27
CA LEU A 182 14.88 -1.70 1.89
C LEU A 182 15.15 -0.30 2.46
N LEU A 183 14.17 0.59 2.45
CA LEU A 183 14.32 1.94 3.01
C LEU A 183 14.48 1.92 4.53
N LEU A 184 13.81 0.99 5.21
CA LEU A 184 13.89 0.84 6.67
C LEU A 184 15.21 0.20 7.11
N ASP A 185 15.69 -0.81 6.38
CA ASP A 185 16.89 -1.55 6.76
C ASP A 185 18.18 -0.85 6.32
N HIS A 186 18.13 -0.01 5.28
CA HIS A 186 19.29 0.67 4.72
C HIS A 186 19.10 2.20 4.71
N PRO A 187 19.47 2.90 5.80
CA PRO A 187 19.29 4.35 5.92
C PRO A 187 20.06 5.18 4.86
N THR A 188 21.09 4.60 4.25
CA THR A 188 21.92 5.28 3.23
C THR A 188 21.39 5.17 1.80
N LEU A 189 20.42 4.30 1.54
CA LEU A 189 19.82 4.18 0.21
C LEU A 189 18.92 5.36 -0.10
N THR A 190 18.99 5.85 -1.33
CA THR A 190 18.01 6.79 -1.86
C THR A 190 16.73 6.06 -2.28
N LEU A 191 15.61 6.79 -2.39
CA LEU A 191 14.34 6.23 -2.86
C LEU A 191 14.50 5.53 -4.21
N TRP A 192 15.20 6.16 -5.16
CA TRP A 192 15.39 5.62 -6.52
C TRP A 192 16.21 4.33 -6.55
N GLN A 193 17.18 4.20 -5.66
CA GLN A 193 17.96 2.97 -5.51
C GLN A 193 17.14 1.83 -4.88
N ALA A 194 16.12 2.16 -4.09
CA ALA A 194 15.23 1.18 -3.49
C ALA A 194 14.11 0.75 -4.45
N VAL A 195 13.58 1.68 -5.28
CA VAL A 195 12.51 1.39 -6.25
C VAL A 195 13.04 0.68 -7.49
N ALA A 196 14.23 1.08 -7.96
CA ALA A 196 14.89 0.47 -9.12
C ALA A 196 16.29 0.03 -8.70
N PRO A 197 16.43 -1.14 -8.04
CA PRO A 197 17.75 -1.68 -7.70
C PRO A 197 18.51 -1.90 -9.00
N ALA A 198 19.55 -1.09 -9.22
CA ALA A 198 20.38 -1.17 -10.40
C ALA A 198 21.12 -2.52 -10.38
N GLY A 199 20.74 -3.43 -11.27
CA GLY A 199 21.47 -4.65 -11.57
C GLY A 199 20.84 -5.93 -11.03
N VAL A 200 19.60 -6.22 -11.42
CA VAL A 200 19.13 -7.61 -11.58
C VAL A 200 19.27 -8.00 -13.03
#